data_f83af186d5217e73c0d63cfdc026189e
#
_entry.id   f83af186d5217e73c0d63cfdc026189e
#
_cell.length_a   1.000
_cell.length_b   1.000
_cell.length_c   1.000
_cell.angle_alpha   90.00
_cell.angle_beta   90.00
_cell.angle_gamma   90.00
#
_symmetry.space_group_name_H-M   'P 1'
#
loop_
_entity.id
_entity.type
_entity.pdbx_description
1 polymer ?
#
loop_
_entity_poly.entity_id
_entity_poly.type
_entity_poly.pdbx_seq_one_letter_code
_entity_poly.pdbx_strand_id
1 'polypeptide(L)'
;MEDNDIISCLLMRNEDAIAESQSKYGSYCFQIAHNILNNREDAEECVNDTLNVLWNTVPPTKPVSLKAYLGKIIRNQALIKYRTYHAQKRFCGLELILDELDECIPSGSDIAEEANTNMLTGMINTWLGTLPATDREFFLRRYYLCESVKEISERYGLNQNASAQKLLKLRNKLKDYLDKRGYIL
;
A
#
# COMPACT_ATOMS: atom_id res chain seq x y z
N MET A 1 7.71 -16.42 14.88
CA MET A 1 8.28 -15.38 15.78
C MET A 1 7.35 -14.21 15.87
N GLU A 2 7.27 -13.47 17.01
CA GLU A 2 6.48 -12.23 17.09
C GLU A 2 7.19 -11.06 16.39
N ASP A 3 6.44 -10.03 15.98
CA ASP A 3 7.01 -8.91 15.20
C ASP A 3 8.14 -8.19 15.95
N ASN A 4 7.99 -8.00 17.26
CA ASN A 4 9.01 -7.34 18.07
C ASN A 4 10.31 -8.16 18.17
N ASP A 5 10.20 -9.48 18.16
CA ASP A 5 11.37 -10.36 18.19
C ASP A 5 12.10 -10.30 16.85
N ILE A 6 11.37 -10.32 15.73
CA ILE A 6 11.94 -10.18 14.39
C ILE A 6 12.66 -8.84 14.26
N ILE A 7 12.02 -7.73 14.70
CA ILE A 7 12.64 -6.41 14.68
C ILE A 7 13.91 -6.38 15.54
N SER A 8 13.89 -7.02 16.71
CA SER A 8 15.06 -7.09 17.59
C SER A 8 16.20 -7.87 16.93
N CYS A 9 15.90 -9.00 16.28
CA CYS A 9 16.87 -9.77 15.50
C CYS A 9 17.47 -8.96 14.35
N LEU A 10 16.65 -8.18 13.61
CA LEU A 10 17.11 -7.28 12.55
C LEU A 10 18.06 -6.22 13.09
N LEU A 11 17.73 -5.60 14.24
CA LEU A 11 18.59 -4.60 14.89
C LEU A 11 19.93 -5.17 15.35
N MET A 12 19.96 -6.45 15.74
CA MET A 12 21.17 -7.18 16.11
C MET A 12 21.91 -7.80 14.91
N ARG A 13 21.45 -7.56 13.68
CA ARG A 13 22.01 -8.14 12.45
C ARG A 13 22.02 -9.67 12.45
N ASN A 14 21.02 -10.30 13.04
CA ASN A 14 20.82 -11.75 12.95
C ASN A 14 20.05 -12.09 11.67
N GLU A 15 20.67 -12.90 10.80
CA GLU A 15 20.13 -13.28 9.47
C GLU A 15 18.83 -14.11 9.57
N ASP A 16 18.61 -14.82 10.68
CA ASP A 16 17.36 -15.56 10.92
C ASP A 16 16.12 -14.67 10.79
N ALA A 17 16.26 -13.37 11.08
CA ALA A 17 15.17 -12.41 10.96
C ALA A 17 14.62 -12.29 9.53
N ILE A 18 15.44 -12.52 8.51
CA ILE A 18 15.02 -12.47 7.10
C ILE A 18 14.15 -13.70 6.79
N ALA A 19 14.59 -14.89 7.19
CA ALA A 19 13.82 -16.12 7.00
C ALA A 19 12.46 -16.06 7.72
N GLU A 20 12.45 -15.54 8.96
CA GLU A 20 11.22 -15.34 9.74
C GLU A 20 10.29 -14.30 9.11
N SER A 21 10.85 -13.17 8.61
CA SER A 21 10.08 -12.16 7.89
C SER A 21 9.45 -12.72 6.61
N GLN A 22 10.20 -13.51 5.86
CA GLN A 22 9.72 -14.17 4.65
C GLN A 22 8.64 -15.21 4.96
N SER A 23 8.84 -16.05 5.98
CA SER A 23 7.86 -17.05 6.41
C SER A 23 6.53 -16.41 6.83
N LYS A 24 6.60 -15.32 7.60
CA LYS A 24 5.42 -14.65 8.16
C LYS A 24 4.71 -13.72 7.16
N TYR A 25 5.45 -13.02 6.34
CA TYR A 25 4.93 -11.94 5.48
C TYR A 25 5.17 -12.12 3.99
N GLY A 26 5.87 -13.16 3.56
CA GLY A 26 6.18 -13.40 2.15
C GLY A 26 4.93 -13.46 1.27
N SER A 27 3.90 -14.22 1.68
CA SER A 27 2.63 -14.32 0.94
C SER A 27 1.88 -12.99 0.88
N TYR A 28 1.90 -12.20 1.96
CA TYR A 28 1.32 -10.86 1.99
C TYR A 28 2.01 -9.90 1.03
N CYS A 29 3.34 -9.88 1.04
CA CYS A 29 4.13 -9.06 0.12
C CYS A 29 3.92 -9.50 -1.33
N PHE A 30 3.95 -10.82 -1.59
CA PHE A 30 3.69 -11.38 -2.91
C PHE A 30 2.34 -10.96 -3.47
N GLN A 31 1.28 -11.02 -2.67
CA GLN A 31 -0.06 -10.62 -3.11
C GLN A 31 -0.11 -9.15 -3.53
N ILE A 32 0.51 -8.25 -2.78
CA ILE A 32 0.58 -6.82 -3.14
C ILE A 32 1.33 -6.64 -4.46
N ALA A 33 2.52 -7.24 -4.60
CA ALA A 33 3.32 -7.13 -5.81
C ALA A 33 2.60 -7.73 -7.03
N HIS A 34 1.99 -8.90 -6.86
CA HIS A 34 1.26 -9.58 -7.93
C HIS A 34 0.02 -8.78 -8.39
N ASN A 35 -0.70 -8.15 -7.47
CA ASN A 35 -1.84 -7.28 -7.82
C ASN A 35 -1.41 -6.06 -8.63
N ILE A 36 -0.19 -5.57 -8.42
CA ILE A 36 0.38 -4.42 -9.14
C ILE A 36 0.95 -4.85 -10.50
N LEU A 37 1.75 -5.90 -10.52
CA LEU A 37 2.55 -6.30 -11.68
C LEU A 37 1.85 -7.28 -12.61
N ASN A 38 0.85 -8.01 -12.10
CA ASN A 38 0.16 -9.10 -12.81
C ASN A 38 1.12 -10.12 -13.44
N ASN A 39 2.28 -10.31 -12.82
CA ASN A 39 3.34 -11.24 -13.24
C ASN A 39 3.90 -11.92 -11.99
N ARG A 40 3.95 -13.25 -12.01
CA ARG A 40 4.38 -14.05 -10.86
C ARG A 40 5.88 -13.90 -10.58
N GLU A 41 6.69 -14.00 -11.63
CA GLU A 41 8.16 -13.94 -11.51
C GLU A 41 8.61 -12.57 -10.98
N ASP A 42 8.05 -11.51 -11.54
CA ASP A 42 8.30 -10.14 -11.11
C ASP A 42 7.84 -9.90 -9.65
N ALA A 43 6.71 -10.50 -9.25
CA ALA A 43 6.24 -10.39 -7.88
C ALA A 43 7.17 -11.13 -6.90
N GLU A 44 7.66 -12.32 -7.25
CA GLU A 44 8.63 -13.08 -6.45
C GLU A 44 9.96 -12.31 -6.32
N GLU A 45 10.45 -11.70 -7.40
CA GLU A 45 11.64 -10.84 -7.37
C GLU A 45 11.44 -9.61 -6.45
N CYS A 46 10.30 -8.94 -6.56
CA CYS A 46 9.98 -7.81 -5.66
C CYS A 46 9.94 -8.21 -4.18
N VAL A 47 9.50 -9.44 -3.85
CA VAL A 47 9.56 -9.95 -2.47
C VAL A 47 11.00 -10.06 -2.00
N ASN A 48 11.89 -10.62 -2.82
CA ASN A 48 13.31 -10.74 -2.48
C ASN A 48 13.97 -9.35 -2.31
N ASP A 49 13.67 -8.42 -3.21
CA ASP A 49 14.16 -7.03 -3.12
C ASP A 49 13.64 -6.35 -1.84
N THR A 50 12.40 -6.61 -1.45
CA THR A 50 11.81 -6.08 -0.22
C THR A 50 12.54 -6.57 1.02
N LEU A 51 12.91 -7.84 1.08
CA LEU A 51 13.69 -8.40 2.18
C LEU A 51 15.11 -7.81 2.22
N ASN A 52 15.70 -7.56 1.06
CA ASN A 52 16.99 -6.89 0.94
C ASN A 52 16.93 -5.44 1.46
N VAL A 53 15.89 -4.69 1.07
CA VAL A 53 15.66 -3.33 1.58
C VAL A 53 15.42 -3.36 3.09
N LEU A 54 14.61 -4.29 3.59
CA LEU A 54 14.40 -4.46 5.03
C LEU A 54 15.72 -4.64 5.78
N TRP A 55 16.58 -5.54 5.31
CA TRP A 55 17.88 -5.79 5.90
C TRP A 55 18.77 -4.55 5.90
N ASN A 56 18.79 -3.78 4.83
CA ASN A 56 19.63 -2.62 4.67
C ASN A 56 19.13 -1.38 5.43
N THR A 57 17.84 -1.32 5.73
CA THR A 57 17.23 -0.15 6.38
C THR A 57 16.98 -0.32 7.87
N VAL A 58 17.03 -1.55 8.39
CA VAL A 58 16.90 -1.85 9.82
C VAL A 58 18.20 -2.54 10.30
N PRO A 59 19.05 -1.87 11.11
CA PRO A 59 19.04 -0.47 11.50
C PRO A 59 19.47 0.51 10.37
N PRO A 60 19.32 1.82 10.51
CA PRO A 60 18.94 2.58 11.72
C PRO A 60 17.45 2.70 11.98
N THR A 61 16.61 2.43 10.99
CA THR A 61 15.15 2.53 11.14
C THR A 61 14.65 1.46 12.12
N LYS A 62 13.73 1.86 13.03
CA LYS A 62 13.02 0.92 13.92
C LYS A 62 11.53 0.99 13.60
N PRO A 63 10.98 0.06 12.80
CA PRO A 63 9.57 0.10 12.44
C PRO A 63 8.68 -0.19 13.67
N VAL A 64 7.57 0.56 13.81
CA VAL A 64 6.55 0.33 14.84
C VAL A 64 5.70 -0.89 14.50
N SER A 65 5.48 -1.14 13.21
CA SER A 65 4.77 -2.31 12.69
C SER A 65 5.54 -2.89 11.51
N LEU A 66 6.04 -4.11 11.69
CA LEU A 66 6.79 -4.81 10.63
C LEU A 66 5.93 -5.03 9.38
N LYS A 67 4.66 -5.42 9.57
CA LYS A 67 3.71 -5.62 8.47
C LYS A 67 3.49 -4.36 7.64
N ALA A 68 3.26 -3.22 8.31
CA ALA A 68 3.03 -1.95 7.62
C ALA A 68 4.30 -1.48 6.89
N TYR A 69 5.46 -1.68 7.51
CA TYR A 69 6.76 -1.33 6.94
C TYR A 69 7.08 -2.14 5.68
N LEU A 70 6.93 -3.46 5.74
CA LEU A 70 7.06 -4.34 4.58
C LEU A 70 6.05 -4.00 3.48
N GLY A 71 4.79 -3.72 3.84
CA GLY A 71 3.75 -3.31 2.90
C GLY A 71 4.09 -2.01 2.15
N LYS A 72 4.75 -1.05 2.82
CA LYS A 72 5.28 0.17 2.18
C LYS A 72 6.41 -0.15 1.20
N ILE A 73 7.39 -0.95 1.63
CA ILE A 73 8.55 -1.28 0.80
C ILE A 73 8.11 -2.03 -0.45
N ILE A 74 7.35 -3.12 -0.31
CA ILE A 74 6.93 -3.96 -1.45
C ILE A 74 6.11 -3.18 -2.48
N ARG A 75 5.20 -2.30 -2.01
CA ARG A 75 4.45 -1.44 -2.91
C ARG A 75 5.35 -0.51 -3.70
N ASN A 76 6.30 0.15 -3.04
CA ASN A 76 7.25 1.03 -3.73
C ASN A 76 8.09 0.28 -4.77
N GLN A 77 8.61 -0.91 -4.43
CA GLN A 77 9.36 -1.75 -5.37
C GLN A 77 8.51 -2.16 -6.58
N ALA A 78 7.30 -2.63 -6.33
CA ALA A 78 6.38 -3.03 -7.39
C ALA A 78 5.99 -1.84 -8.29
N LEU A 79 5.75 -0.64 -7.71
CA LEU A 79 5.45 0.57 -8.47
C LEU A 79 6.63 1.05 -9.33
N ILE A 80 7.85 1.00 -8.80
CA ILE A 80 9.07 1.33 -9.57
C ILE A 80 9.18 0.38 -10.75
N LYS A 81 9.06 -0.93 -10.51
CA LYS A 81 9.15 -1.95 -11.55
C LYS A 81 8.04 -1.80 -12.60
N TYR A 82 6.81 -1.55 -12.16
CA TYR A 82 5.67 -1.26 -13.03
C TYR A 82 5.94 -0.07 -13.96
N ARG A 83 6.42 1.06 -13.41
CA ARG A 83 6.74 2.26 -14.20
C ARG A 83 7.85 2.01 -15.22
N THR A 84 8.86 1.22 -14.87
CA THR A 84 9.97 0.86 -15.75
C THR A 84 9.48 0.06 -16.96
N TYR A 85 8.57 -0.90 -16.77
CA TYR A 85 8.03 -1.71 -17.86
C TYR A 85 6.98 -0.97 -18.70
N HIS A 86 6.25 -0.02 -18.12
CA HIS A 86 5.13 0.66 -18.76
C HIS A 86 5.45 2.06 -19.29
N ALA A 87 6.70 2.52 -19.16
CA ALA A 87 7.16 3.74 -19.83
C ALA A 87 6.96 3.69 -21.37
N GLN A 88 6.69 2.51 -21.95
CA GLN A 88 6.44 2.32 -23.37
C GLN A 88 5.02 1.84 -23.75
N LYS A 89 4.16 1.47 -22.80
CA LYS A 89 2.78 1.01 -23.10
C LYS A 89 1.82 1.45 -22.02
N ARG A 90 0.83 2.27 -22.38
CA ARG A 90 -0.33 2.62 -21.53
C ARG A 90 -1.09 1.35 -21.15
N PHE A 91 -1.14 1.01 -19.88
CA PHE A 91 -1.93 -0.13 -19.39
C PHE A 91 -2.76 0.21 -18.15
N CYS A 92 -4.03 -0.17 -18.21
CA CYS A 92 -5.21 0.39 -17.55
C CYS A 92 -5.47 0.08 -16.07
N GLY A 93 -4.66 -0.67 -15.35
CA GLY A 93 -5.11 -1.14 -14.03
C GLY A 93 -4.65 -0.26 -12.87
N LEU A 94 -3.37 0.02 -12.79
CA LEU A 94 -2.77 0.78 -11.70
C LEU A 94 -2.90 2.29 -11.90
N GLU A 95 -2.79 2.76 -13.15
CA GLU A 95 -3.08 4.15 -13.53
C GLU A 95 -4.48 4.55 -13.06
N LEU A 96 -5.48 3.67 -13.27
CA LEU A 96 -6.85 3.87 -12.78
C LEU A 96 -6.92 4.01 -11.24
N ILE A 97 -6.13 3.24 -10.49
CA ILE A 97 -6.12 3.34 -9.02
C ILE A 97 -5.46 4.64 -8.57
N LEU A 98 -4.38 5.05 -9.23
CA LEU A 98 -3.69 6.30 -8.95
C LEU A 98 -4.56 7.50 -9.35
N ASP A 99 -5.14 7.48 -10.56
CA ASP A 99 -6.06 8.51 -11.04
C ASP A 99 -7.29 8.65 -10.13
N GLU A 100 -7.85 7.51 -9.66
CA GLU A 100 -8.94 7.51 -8.68
C GLU A 100 -8.56 8.21 -7.36
N LEU A 101 -7.30 8.11 -6.93
CA LEU A 101 -6.81 8.77 -5.71
C LEU A 101 -6.39 10.22 -5.97
N ASP A 102 -5.82 10.53 -7.13
CA ASP A 102 -5.42 11.89 -7.50
C ASP A 102 -6.62 12.85 -7.56
N GLU A 103 -7.83 12.33 -7.84
CA GLU A 103 -9.08 13.10 -7.69
C GLU A 103 -9.37 13.55 -6.25
N CYS A 104 -8.72 12.92 -5.26
CA CYS A 104 -8.99 13.12 -3.83
C CYS A 104 -7.78 13.64 -3.05
N ILE A 105 -6.57 13.47 -3.58
CA ILE A 105 -5.30 13.79 -2.92
C ILE A 105 -4.42 14.51 -3.93
N PRO A 106 -4.07 15.79 -3.72
CA PRO A 106 -3.25 16.54 -4.66
C PRO A 106 -1.86 15.91 -4.78
N SER A 107 -1.41 15.75 -6.02
CA SER A 107 -0.03 15.36 -6.35
C SER A 107 0.86 16.58 -6.10
N GLY A 108 1.48 16.68 -4.94
CA GLY A 108 2.47 17.72 -4.62
C GLY A 108 3.85 17.36 -5.15
N SER A 109 4.41 18.23 -5.97
CA SER A 109 5.82 18.23 -6.32
C SER A 109 6.56 19.25 -5.47
N ASP A 110 7.62 18.82 -4.83
CA ASP A 110 8.76 19.51 -4.23
C ASP A 110 8.95 19.44 -2.71
N ILE A 111 10.17 19.38 -2.35
CA ILE A 111 11.00 19.31 -1.12
C ILE A 111 10.37 19.70 0.26
N ALA A 112 9.19 20.28 0.33
CA ALA A 112 8.40 20.40 1.56
C ALA A 112 7.62 19.10 1.93
N GLU A 113 7.89 18.04 1.21
CA GLU A 113 7.08 16.81 1.07
C GLU A 113 7.05 15.89 2.28
N GLU A 114 8.15 15.74 3.04
CA GLU A 114 8.15 14.76 4.14
C GLU A 114 7.22 15.15 5.29
N ALA A 115 7.19 16.42 5.66
CA ALA A 115 6.31 16.91 6.71
C ALA A 115 4.83 16.87 6.27
N ASN A 116 4.55 17.26 5.03
CA ASN A 116 3.21 17.20 4.43
C ASN A 116 2.74 15.76 4.24
N THR A 117 3.62 14.85 3.80
CA THR A 117 3.31 13.42 3.62
C THR A 117 2.97 12.75 4.95
N ASN A 118 3.71 13.07 6.02
CA ASN A 118 3.43 12.53 7.35
C ASN A 118 2.10 13.05 7.91
N MET A 119 1.80 14.33 7.69
CA MET A 119 0.54 14.96 8.09
C MET A 119 -0.64 14.36 7.34
N LEU A 120 -0.55 14.24 6.01
CA LEU A 120 -1.57 13.63 5.17
C LEU A 120 -1.80 12.16 5.54
N THR A 121 -0.75 11.39 5.74
CA THR A 121 -0.83 10.00 6.18
C THR A 121 -1.54 9.88 7.53
N GLY A 122 -1.24 10.78 8.47
CA GLY A 122 -1.91 10.86 9.77
C GLY A 122 -3.41 11.16 9.63
N MET A 123 -3.78 12.09 8.75
CA MET A 123 -5.17 12.44 8.47
C MET A 123 -5.94 11.29 7.84
N ILE A 124 -5.35 10.61 6.84
CA ILE A 124 -5.97 9.43 6.20
C ILE A 124 -6.16 8.31 7.20
N ASN A 125 -5.17 8.01 8.04
CA ASN A 125 -5.28 6.99 9.08
C ASN A 125 -6.39 7.32 10.10
N THR A 126 -6.49 8.58 10.50
CA THR A 126 -7.56 9.04 11.40
C THR A 126 -8.93 8.87 10.73
N TRP A 127 -9.06 9.28 9.47
CA TRP A 127 -10.28 9.10 8.70
C TRP A 127 -10.66 7.63 8.54
N LEU A 128 -9.73 6.75 8.20
CA LEU A 128 -9.95 5.31 8.14
C LEU A 128 -10.47 4.76 9.47
N GLY A 129 -9.97 5.30 10.60
CA GLY A 129 -10.45 4.95 11.94
C GLY A 129 -11.91 5.31 12.18
N THR A 130 -12.46 6.32 11.51
CA THR A 130 -13.88 6.74 11.63
C THR A 130 -14.84 5.88 10.80
N LEU A 131 -14.34 5.11 9.85
CA LEU A 131 -15.18 4.29 8.98
C LEU A 131 -15.66 3.00 9.68
N PRO A 132 -16.86 2.52 9.35
CA PRO A 132 -17.26 1.15 9.67
C PRO A 132 -16.23 0.14 9.15
N ALA A 133 -16.05 -0.98 9.87
CA ALA A 133 -15.02 -1.98 9.57
C ALA A 133 -15.08 -2.47 8.10
N THR A 134 -16.28 -2.71 7.59
CA THR A 134 -16.51 -3.15 6.20
C THR A 134 -16.10 -2.09 5.16
N ASP A 135 -16.38 -0.82 5.42
CA ASP A 135 -16.04 0.28 4.52
C ASP A 135 -14.54 0.53 4.51
N ARG A 136 -13.91 0.46 5.69
CA ARG A 136 -12.46 0.54 5.86
C ARG A 136 -11.75 -0.57 5.10
N GLU A 137 -12.21 -1.81 5.27
CA GLU A 137 -11.63 -2.96 4.58
C GLU A 137 -11.78 -2.82 3.06
N PHE A 138 -12.94 -2.37 2.58
CA PHE A 138 -13.22 -2.14 1.17
C PHE A 138 -12.25 -1.13 0.56
N PHE A 139 -12.00 -0.03 1.25
CA PHE A 139 -11.05 1.01 0.85
C PHE A 139 -9.61 0.47 0.84
N LEU A 140 -9.19 -0.21 1.92
CA LEU A 140 -7.84 -0.77 2.02
C LEU A 140 -7.56 -1.84 0.95
N ARG A 141 -8.55 -2.66 0.60
CA ARG A 141 -8.38 -3.65 -0.48
C ARG A 141 -8.08 -2.98 -1.82
N ARG A 142 -8.83 -1.95 -2.16
CA ARG A 142 -8.63 -1.23 -3.43
C ARG A 142 -7.31 -0.47 -3.44
N TYR A 143 -7.08 0.39 -2.44
CA TYR A 143 -6.00 1.39 -2.48
C TYR A 143 -4.71 0.96 -1.76
N TYR A 144 -4.81 0.02 -0.83
CA TYR A 144 -3.63 -0.51 -0.15
C TYR A 144 -3.18 -1.85 -0.70
N LEU A 145 -4.07 -2.79 -0.97
CA LEU A 145 -3.75 -4.11 -1.55
C LEU A 145 -3.81 -4.12 -3.08
N CYS A 146 -4.27 -3.05 -3.71
CA CYS A 146 -4.40 -2.90 -5.16
C CYS A 146 -5.30 -3.99 -5.81
N GLU A 147 -6.28 -4.52 -5.07
CA GLU A 147 -7.26 -5.47 -5.62
C GLU A 147 -8.12 -4.80 -6.69
N SER A 148 -8.47 -5.53 -7.74
CA SER A 148 -9.42 -5.05 -8.77
C SER A 148 -10.84 -4.94 -8.20
N VAL A 149 -11.67 -4.09 -8.82
CA VAL A 149 -13.10 -3.99 -8.45
C VAL A 149 -13.79 -5.35 -8.58
N LYS A 150 -13.38 -6.17 -9.55
CA LYS A 150 -13.91 -7.52 -9.77
C LYS A 150 -13.62 -8.43 -8.57
N GLU A 151 -12.36 -8.53 -8.14
CA GLU A 151 -11.96 -9.36 -7.00
C GLU A 151 -12.66 -8.93 -5.70
N ILE A 152 -12.75 -7.61 -5.46
CA ILE A 152 -13.47 -7.06 -4.32
C ILE A 152 -14.96 -7.45 -4.41
N SER A 153 -15.58 -7.33 -5.58
CA SER A 153 -17.00 -7.67 -5.78
C SER A 153 -17.28 -9.14 -5.51
N GLU A 154 -16.45 -10.04 -6.03
CA GLU A 154 -16.56 -11.48 -5.81
C GLU A 154 -16.43 -11.83 -4.32
N ARG A 155 -15.51 -11.20 -3.62
CA ARG A 155 -15.27 -11.41 -2.18
C ARG A 155 -16.45 -11.03 -1.29
N TYR A 156 -17.15 -9.94 -1.64
CA TYR A 156 -18.29 -9.44 -0.85
C TYR A 156 -19.66 -9.85 -1.41
N GLY A 157 -19.70 -10.66 -2.47
CA GLY A 157 -20.96 -11.07 -3.10
C GLY A 157 -21.73 -9.90 -3.71
N LEU A 158 -21.03 -8.87 -4.18
CA LEU A 158 -21.61 -7.67 -4.79
C LEU A 158 -21.41 -7.69 -6.30
N ASN A 159 -22.26 -6.97 -7.03
CA ASN A 159 -21.95 -6.69 -8.42
C ASN A 159 -20.89 -5.58 -8.55
N GLN A 160 -20.17 -5.56 -9.69
CA GLN A 160 -19.08 -4.61 -9.90
C GLN A 160 -19.53 -3.15 -9.85
N ASN A 161 -20.75 -2.84 -10.35
CA ASN A 161 -21.28 -1.48 -10.30
C ASN A 161 -21.54 -1.01 -8.86
N ALA A 162 -22.10 -1.88 -8.02
CA ALA A 162 -22.31 -1.58 -6.60
C ALA A 162 -20.99 -1.34 -5.88
N SER A 163 -19.97 -2.16 -6.17
CA SER A 163 -18.64 -2.01 -5.61
C SER A 163 -17.96 -0.72 -6.07
N ALA A 164 -18.04 -0.39 -7.37
CA ALA A 164 -17.51 0.87 -7.92
C ALA A 164 -18.19 2.09 -7.28
N GLN A 165 -19.52 2.08 -7.15
CA GLN A 165 -20.28 3.14 -6.50
C GLN A 165 -19.91 3.29 -5.01
N LYS A 166 -19.67 2.19 -4.31
CA LYS A 166 -19.23 2.22 -2.93
C LYS A 166 -17.85 2.84 -2.80
N LEU A 167 -16.90 2.48 -3.67
CA LEU A 167 -15.56 3.08 -3.71
C LEU A 167 -15.62 4.58 -4.01
N LEU A 168 -16.43 4.99 -5.00
CA LEU A 168 -16.64 6.40 -5.31
C LEU A 168 -17.16 7.19 -4.09
N LYS A 169 -18.16 6.65 -3.39
CA LYS A 169 -18.68 7.29 -2.16
C LYS A 169 -17.60 7.41 -1.07
N LEU A 170 -16.73 6.41 -0.93
CA LEU A 170 -15.63 6.45 0.04
C LEU A 170 -14.59 7.50 -0.33
N ARG A 171 -14.25 7.62 -1.62
CA ARG A 171 -13.35 8.68 -2.10
C ARG A 171 -13.91 10.08 -1.82
N ASN A 172 -15.18 10.29 -2.15
CA ASN A 172 -15.83 11.59 -1.89
C ASN A 172 -15.84 11.93 -0.39
N LYS A 173 -16.10 10.94 0.47
CA LYS A 173 -15.99 11.14 1.93
C LYS A 173 -14.58 11.48 2.38
N LEU A 174 -13.55 10.89 1.78
CA LEU A 174 -12.15 11.23 2.07
C LEU A 174 -11.85 12.66 1.62
N LYS A 175 -12.25 13.03 0.41
CA LYS A 175 -12.11 14.39 -0.12
C LYS A 175 -12.73 15.42 0.82
N ASP A 176 -14.00 15.25 1.15
CA ASP A 176 -14.72 16.15 2.08
C ASP A 176 -14.04 16.22 3.46
N TYR A 177 -13.44 15.12 3.92
CA TYR A 177 -12.73 15.08 5.19
C TYR A 177 -11.43 15.87 5.15
N LEU A 178 -10.68 15.79 4.06
CA LEU A 178 -9.44 16.52 3.85
C LEU A 178 -9.69 18.01 3.65
N ASP A 179 -10.68 18.38 2.83
CA ASP A 179 -11.08 19.77 2.57
C ASP A 179 -11.47 20.50 3.87
N LYS A 180 -12.26 19.85 4.73
CA LYS A 180 -12.66 20.42 6.03
C LYS A 180 -11.48 20.67 6.98
N ARG A 181 -10.32 20.11 6.72
CA ARG A 181 -9.08 20.26 7.51
C ARG A 181 -8.05 21.18 6.85
N GLY A 182 -8.48 21.88 5.78
CA GLY A 182 -7.63 22.84 5.07
C GLY A 182 -6.63 22.19 4.11
N TYR A 183 -6.79 20.91 3.81
CA TYR A 183 -6.08 20.25 2.74
C TYR A 183 -6.86 20.53 1.44
N ILE A 184 -6.60 21.71 0.83
CA ILE A 184 -7.29 22.17 -0.37
C ILE A 184 -6.63 21.47 -1.58
N LEU A 185 -7.46 20.87 -2.41
CA LEU A 185 -7.12 20.30 -3.72
C LEU A 185 -6.88 21.41 -4.74
#